data_36bda11f47415f90b5fb036a867ef8d1
#
_entry.id   36bda11f47415f90b5fb036a867ef8d1
#
_cell.length_a   1.000
_cell.length_b   1.000
_cell.length_c   1.000
_cell.angle_alpha   90.00
_cell.angle_beta   90.00
_cell.angle_gamma   90.00
#
_symmetry.space_group_name_H-M   'P 1'
#
loop_
_entity.id
_entity.type
_entity.pdbx_description
1 polymer ?
#
loop_
_entity_poly.entity_id
_entity_poly.type
_entity_poly.pdbx_seq_one_letter_code
_entity_poly.pdbx_strand_id
1 'polypeptide(L)'
;MTVRILVVDDHPVVRHGLRTLLGEHPEWEIIDEAEDGQEAVDKETRLKPDVVVLDITMPRMSGLEACRVIRKTVPECEILIVTQHDSPHMIREALEAGARGYVVKSNAARDLLAAVEAVSQHRSFTAFHHK
;
A
#
# COMPACT_ATOMS: atom_id res chain seq x y z
N MET A 1 -14.09 -6.98 -13.10
CA MET A 1 -14.04 -5.79 -12.27
C MET A 1 -12.62 -5.31 -12.11
N THR A 2 -12.37 -4.05 -12.38
CA THR A 2 -11.02 -3.50 -12.34
C THR A 2 -10.71 -2.94 -10.95
N VAL A 3 -9.55 -3.30 -10.41
CA VAL A 3 -9.05 -2.70 -9.17
C VAL A 3 -8.07 -1.60 -9.55
N ARG A 4 -8.32 -0.40 -9.07
CA ARG A 4 -7.50 0.78 -9.38
C ARG A 4 -6.51 0.98 -8.23
N ILE A 5 -5.22 1.05 -8.57
CA ILE A 5 -4.15 1.02 -7.57
C ILE A 5 -3.25 2.24 -7.71
N LEU A 6 -2.95 2.89 -6.58
CA LEU A 6 -1.95 3.95 -6.49
C LEU A 6 -0.73 3.37 -5.79
N VAL A 7 0.45 3.51 -6.39
CA VAL A 7 1.69 2.98 -5.83
C VAL A 7 2.53 4.12 -5.28
N VAL A 8 2.90 4.04 -4.00
CA VAL A 8 3.60 5.12 -3.29
C VAL A 8 4.87 4.59 -2.66
N ASP A 9 6.02 5.09 -3.14
CA ASP A 9 7.33 4.74 -2.61
C ASP A 9 8.30 5.79 -3.12
N ASP A 10 9.25 6.22 -2.29
CA ASP A 10 10.19 7.25 -2.70
C ASP A 10 11.37 6.72 -3.51
N HIS A 11 11.46 5.39 -3.70
CA HIS A 11 12.54 4.78 -4.48
C HIS A 11 12.05 4.39 -5.87
N PRO A 12 12.52 5.05 -6.93
CA PRO A 12 12.03 4.74 -8.28
C PRO A 12 12.19 3.28 -8.70
N VAL A 13 13.30 2.65 -8.30
CA VAL A 13 13.53 1.24 -8.64
C VAL A 13 12.51 0.34 -7.97
N VAL A 14 12.19 0.63 -6.72
CA VAL A 14 11.20 -0.14 -5.98
C VAL A 14 9.82 0.05 -6.60
N ARG A 15 9.46 1.30 -6.93
CA ARG A 15 8.16 1.56 -7.58
C ARG A 15 8.05 0.79 -8.89
N HIS A 16 9.12 0.77 -9.67
CA HIS A 16 9.12 0.03 -10.94
C HIS A 16 8.89 -1.47 -10.70
N GLY A 17 9.58 -2.02 -9.71
CA GLY A 17 9.41 -3.44 -9.37
C GLY A 17 7.99 -3.77 -8.93
N LEU A 18 7.40 -2.91 -8.10
CA LEU A 18 6.03 -3.11 -7.66
C LEU A 18 5.06 -3.05 -8.82
N ARG A 19 5.25 -2.08 -9.72
CA ARG A 19 4.41 -1.97 -10.91
C ARG A 19 4.50 -3.22 -11.78
N THR A 20 5.70 -3.76 -11.92
CA THR A 20 5.90 -4.96 -12.73
C THR A 20 5.13 -6.14 -12.13
N LEU A 21 5.25 -6.32 -10.82
CA LEU A 21 4.52 -7.41 -10.15
C LEU A 21 3.02 -7.23 -10.26
N LEU A 22 2.53 -6.02 -9.97
CA LEU A 22 1.10 -5.77 -10.00
C LEU A 22 0.54 -5.87 -11.41
N GLY A 23 1.35 -5.53 -12.41
CA GLY A 23 0.93 -5.61 -13.80
C GLY A 23 0.69 -7.02 -14.31
N GLU A 24 1.10 -8.03 -13.54
CA GLU A 24 0.83 -9.41 -13.92
C GLU A 24 -0.64 -9.79 -13.80
N HIS A 25 -1.40 -9.00 -13.03
CA HIS A 25 -2.81 -9.29 -12.83
C HIS A 25 -3.64 -8.52 -13.87
N PRO A 26 -4.36 -9.21 -14.74
CA PRO A 26 -5.01 -8.55 -15.88
C PRO A 26 -6.14 -7.59 -15.51
N GLU A 27 -6.70 -7.71 -14.32
CA GLU A 27 -7.82 -6.88 -13.91
C GLU A 27 -7.42 -5.74 -13.00
N TRP A 28 -6.13 -5.52 -12.80
CA TRP A 28 -5.64 -4.43 -11.96
C TRP A 28 -5.04 -3.33 -12.81
N GLU A 29 -5.34 -2.09 -12.45
CA GLU A 29 -4.85 -0.93 -13.17
C GLU A 29 -4.09 -0.03 -12.21
N ILE A 30 -2.81 0.24 -12.52
CA ILE A 30 -2.04 1.21 -11.74
C ILE A 30 -2.34 2.57 -12.32
N ILE A 31 -3.06 3.39 -11.56
CA ILE A 31 -3.57 4.66 -12.09
C ILE A 31 -2.57 5.79 -11.93
N ASP A 32 -1.63 5.69 -10.98
CA ASP A 32 -0.59 6.71 -10.81
C ASP A 32 0.40 6.22 -9.77
N GLU A 33 1.45 7.04 -9.53
CA GLU A 33 2.48 6.79 -8.54
C GLU A 33 2.68 8.05 -7.72
N ALA A 34 3.29 7.91 -6.53
CA ALA A 34 3.63 9.04 -5.69
C ALA A 34 4.95 8.74 -4.98
N GLU A 35 5.67 9.78 -4.57
CA GLU A 35 7.01 9.66 -3.98
C GLU A 35 7.05 9.98 -2.50
N ASP A 36 5.98 10.51 -1.94
CA ASP A 36 5.95 10.84 -0.52
C ASP A 36 4.51 10.84 -0.04
N GLY A 37 4.36 10.98 1.28
CA GLY A 37 3.04 10.89 1.88
C GLY A 37 2.10 12.01 1.49
N GLN A 38 2.62 13.22 1.31
CA GLN A 38 1.76 14.33 0.93
C GLN A 38 1.21 14.14 -0.48
N GLU A 39 2.07 13.71 -1.39
CA GLU A 39 1.63 13.44 -2.75
C GLU A 39 0.63 12.30 -2.78
N ALA A 40 0.83 11.29 -1.93
CA ALA A 40 -0.10 10.17 -1.85
C ALA A 40 -1.48 10.64 -1.41
N VAL A 41 -1.55 11.50 -0.40
CA VAL A 41 -2.83 12.03 0.07
C VAL A 41 -3.51 12.85 -1.02
N ASP A 42 -2.74 13.72 -1.69
CA ASP A 42 -3.29 14.57 -2.74
C ASP A 42 -3.85 13.75 -3.89
N LYS A 43 -3.10 12.74 -4.33
CA LYS A 43 -3.54 11.90 -5.46
C LYS A 43 -4.68 10.99 -5.06
N GLU A 44 -4.65 10.46 -3.84
CA GLU A 44 -5.75 9.63 -3.38
C GLU A 44 -7.06 10.42 -3.36
N THR A 45 -7.01 11.64 -2.84
CA THR A 45 -8.19 12.48 -2.76
C THR A 45 -8.75 12.79 -4.14
N ARG A 46 -7.86 13.03 -5.11
CA ARG A 46 -8.27 13.41 -6.46
C ARG A 46 -8.69 12.21 -7.30
N LEU A 47 -7.94 11.10 -7.21
CA LEU A 47 -8.14 9.95 -8.10
C LEU A 47 -9.00 8.85 -7.49
N LYS A 48 -9.10 8.79 -6.18
CA LYS A 48 -9.90 7.82 -5.43
C LYS A 48 -9.65 6.38 -5.87
N PRO A 49 -8.41 5.89 -5.69
CA PRO A 49 -8.11 4.49 -6.02
C PRO A 49 -8.83 3.54 -5.08
N ASP A 50 -8.93 2.29 -5.50
CA ASP A 50 -9.48 1.24 -4.63
C ASP A 50 -8.47 0.81 -3.59
N VAL A 51 -7.19 0.77 -3.97
CA VAL A 51 -6.10 0.33 -3.09
C VAL A 51 -4.92 1.28 -3.23
N VAL A 52 -4.34 1.67 -2.11
CA VAL A 52 -3.07 2.41 -2.09
C VAL A 52 -2.00 1.47 -1.56
N VAL A 53 -0.97 1.23 -2.35
CA VAL A 53 0.20 0.46 -1.94
C VAL A 53 1.22 1.47 -1.46
N LEU A 54 1.61 1.42 -0.19
CA LEU A 54 2.23 2.55 0.50
C LEU A 54 3.40 2.12 1.37
N ASP A 55 4.56 2.75 1.17
CA ASP A 55 5.71 2.55 2.06
C ASP A 55 5.56 3.43 3.30
N ILE A 56 6.25 3.08 4.37
CA ILE A 56 6.20 3.82 5.62
C ILE A 56 7.20 4.98 5.62
N THR A 57 8.46 4.71 5.27
CA THR A 57 9.53 5.71 5.39
C THR A 57 9.66 6.50 4.11
N MET A 58 9.20 7.75 4.15
CA MET A 58 9.25 8.64 3.00
C MET A 58 9.44 10.07 3.49
N PRO A 59 9.98 10.97 2.63
CA PRO A 59 10.12 12.36 3.03
C PRO A 59 8.79 13.09 3.12
N ARG A 60 8.81 14.21 3.76
CA ARG A 60 7.70 15.14 3.96
C ARG A 60 6.60 14.59 4.85
N MET A 61 5.86 13.61 4.42
CA MET A 61 4.85 12.98 5.25
C MET A 61 5.09 11.47 5.20
N SER A 62 5.20 10.83 6.36
CA SER A 62 5.45 9.39 6.40
C SER A 62 4.22 8.62 5.92
N GLY A 63 4.44 7.34 5.59
CA GLY A 63 3.34 6.49 5.18
C GLY A 63 2.31 6.28 6.27
N LEU A 64 2.74 6.25 7.54
CA LEU A 64 1.78 6.10 8.63
C LEU A 64 0.87 7.32 8.75
N GLU A 65 1.44 8.51 8.61
CA GLU A 65 0.63 9.72 8.62
C GLU A 65 -0.32 9.76 7.44
N ALA A 66 0.19 9.42 6.25
CA ALA A 66 -0.66 9.37 5.05
C ALA A 66 -1.80 8.38 5.23
N CYS A 67 -1.49 7.22 5.81
CA CYS A 67 -2.49 6.19 6.07
C CYS A 67 -3.61 6.72 6.95
N ARG A 68 -3.27 7.42 8.03
CA ARG A 68 -4.27 7.99 8.93
C ARG A 68 -5.17 9.00 8.21
N VAL A 69 -4.57 9.85 7.39
CA VAL A 69 -5.34 10.85 6.66
C VAL A 69 -6.27 10.19 5.64
N ILE A 70 -5.74 9.25 4.87
CA ILE A 70 -6.54 8.58 3.85
C ILE A 70 -7.69 7.82 4.48
N ARG A 71 -7.43 7.11 5.59
CA ARG A 71 -8.49 6.36 6.25
C ARG A 71 -9.61 7.25 6.73
N LYS A 72 -9.27 8.46 7.18
CA LYS A 72 -10.27 9.42 7.62
C LYS A 72 -11.07 10.02 6.48
N THR A 73 -10.39 10.35 5.37
CA THR A 73 -11.03 11.11 4.30
C THR A 73 -11.75 10.22 3.30
N VAL A 74 -11.25 9.01 3.05
CA VAL A 74 -11.89 8.08 2.12
C VAL A 74 -11.89 6.69 2.74
N PRO A 75 -12.84 6.42 3.66
CA PRO A 75 -12.83 5.15 4.40
C PRO A 75 -12.93 3.90 3.55
N GLU A 76 -13.50 4.01 2.35
CA GLU A 76 -13.65 2.84 1.50
C GLU A 76 -12.37 2.48 0.72
N CYS A 77 -11.39 3.37 0.68
CA CYS A 77 -10.11 3.06 0.06
C CYS A 77 -9.32 2.17 1.01
N GLU A 78 -8.74 1.10 0.50
CA GLU A 78 -7.94 0.22 1.33
C GLU A 78 -6.46 0.53 1.17
N ILE A 79 -5.72 0.33 2.25
CA ILE A 79 -4.30 0.67 2.29
C ILE A 79 -3.51 -0.59 2.58
N LEU A 80 -2.55 -0.88 1.70
CA LEU A 80 -1.62 -1.99 1.88
C LEU A 80 -0.23 -1.41 2.09
N ILE A 81 0.34 -1.62 3.26
CA ILE A 81 1.70 -1.19 3.54
C ILE A 81 2.67 -2.20 2.92
N VAL A 82 3.65 -1.69 2.16
CA VAL A 82 4.72 -2.51 1.61
C VAL A 82 6.02 -1.80 1.97
N THR A 83 6.77 -2.37 2.91
CA THR A 83 7.90 -1.67 3.50
C THR A 83 9.00 -2.66 3.88
N GLN A 84 10.21 -2.13 4.14
CA GLN A 84 11.32 -2.97 4.60
C GLN A 84 11.25 -3.28 6.09
N HIS A 85 10.42 -2.56 6.84
CA HIS A 85 10.31 -2.77 8.29
C HIS A 85 9.54 -4.04 8.58
N ASP A 86 10.10 -4.90 9.42
CA ASP A 86 9.46 -6.19 9.73
C ASP A 86 9.19 -6.39 11.21
N SER A 87 9.33 -5.35 12.04
CA SER A 87 9.12 -5.51 13.47
C SER A 87 7.63 -5.60 13.81
N PRO A 88 7.27 -6.42 14.81
CA PRO A 88 5.87 -6.49 15.25
C PRO A 88 5.32 -5.14 15.71
N HIS A 89 6.17 -4.30 16.28
CA HIS A 89 5.75 -2.97 16.71
C HIS A 89 5.30 -2.11 15.52
N MET A 90 6.10 -2.10 14.45
CA MET A 90 5.76 -1.30 13.28
C MET A 90 4.49 -1.83 12.59
N ILE A 91 4.35 -3.15 12.55
CA ILE A 91 3.16 -3.76 11.97
C ILE A 91 1.91 -3.33 12.72
N ARG A 92 2.00 -3.36 14.05
CA ARG A 92 0.87 -2.95 14.89
C ARG A 92 0.53 -1.48 14.68
N GLU A 93 1.56 -0.62 14.57
CA GLU A 93 1.33 0.79 14.32
C GLU A 93 0.62 1.03 13.00
N ALA A 94 1.02 0.29 11.95
CA ALA A 94 0.39 0.43 10.65
C ALA A 94 -1.07 0.01 10.68
N LEU A 95 -1.36 -1.10 11.34
CA LEU A 95 -2.76 -1.56 11.44
C LEU A 95 -3.60 -0.57 12.22
N GLU A 96 -3.04 0.00 13.30
CA GLU A 96 -3.76 1.00 14.08
C GLU A 96 -3.96 2.29 13.30
N ALA A 97 -3.07 2.59 12.37
CA ALA A 97 -3.21 3.77 11.52
C ALA A 97 -4.29 3.57 10.45
N GLY A 98 -4.75 2.35 10.27
CA GLY A 98 -5.84 2.08 9.34
C GLY A 98 -5.48 1.19 8.16
N ALA A 99 -4.25 0.66 8.11
CA ALA A 99 -3.87 -0.23 7.02
C ALA A 99 -4.63 -1.55 7.12
N ARG A 100 -5.06 -2.06 5.98
CA ARG A 100 -5.74 -3.34 5.92
C ARG A 100 -4.74 -4.49 5.83
N GLY A 101 -3.57 -4.24 5.26
CA GLY A 101 -2.58 -5.28 5.10
C GLY A 101 -1.16 -4.77 5.22
N TYR A 102 -0.22 -5.70 5.33
CA TYR A 102 1.18 -5.38 5.54
C TYR A 102 2.05 -6.44 4.87
N VAL A 103 2.94 -6.01 3.99
CA VAL A 103 3.87 -6.87 3.29
C VAL A 103 5.28 -6.33 3.48
N VAL A 104 6.22 -7.21 3.82
CA VAL A 104 7.62 -6.81 3.92
C VAL A 104 8.23 -6.89 2.52
N LYS A 105 8.98 -5.86 2.12
CA LYS A 105 9.49 -5.75 0.75
C LYS A 105 10.28 -6.98 0.30
N SER A 106 11.05 -7.58 1.19
CA SER A 106 11.82 -8.77 0.81
C SER A 106 10.94 -9.95 0.42
N ASN A 107 9.67 -9.93 0.79
CA ASN A 107 8.72 -10.99 0.47
C ASN A 107 7.72 -10.56 -0.60
N ALA A 108 7.91 -9.39 -1.21
CA ALA A 108 6.90 -8.84 -2.11
C ALA A 108 6.64 -9.76 -3.31
N ALA A 109 7.68 -10.38 -3.88
CA ALA A 109 7.49 -11.26 -5.01
C ALA A 109 6.57 -12.43 -4.69
N ARG A 110 6.59 -12.88 -3.42
CA ARG A 110 5.74 -13.98 -2.98
C ARG A 110 4.35 -13.53 -2.56
N ASP A 111 4.27 -12.38 -1.88
CA ASP A 111 3.08 -12.01 -1.13
C ASP A 111 2.24 -10.89 -1.74
N LEU A 112 2.81 -10.07 -2.64
CA LEU A 112 2.14 -8.83 -3.05
C LEU A 112 0.80 -9.08 -3.73
N LEU A 113 0.75 -10.02 -4.66
CA LEU A 113 -0.50 -10.26 -5.40
C LEU A 113 -1.61 -10.76 -4.47
N ALA A 114 -1.27 -11.70 -3.59
CA ALA A 114 -2.26 -12.21 -2.65
C ALA A 114 -2.72 -11.12 -1.68
N ALA A 115 -1.80 -10.24 -1.28
CA ALA A 115 -2.14 -9.16 -0.37
C ALA A 115 -3.09 -8.15 -1.01
N VAL A 116 -2.81 -7.74 -2.26
CA VAL A 116 -3.70 -6.81 -2.95
C VAL A 116 -5.06 -7.45 -3.19
N GLU A 117 -5.06 -8.73 -3.54
CA GLU A 117 -6.33 -9.43 -3.72
C GLU A 117 -7.16 -9.38 -2.44
N ALA A 118 -6.54 -9.68 -1.30
CA ALA A 118 -7.24 -9.68 -0.02
C ALA A 118 -7.76 -8.30 0.34
N VAL A 119 -6.89 -7.27 0.29
CA VAL A 119 -7.31 -5.94 0.72
C VAL A 119 -8.34 -5.32 -0.23
N SER A 120 -8.29 -5.66 -1.52
CA SER A 120 -9.29 -5.15 -2.46
C SER A 120 -10.67 -5.69 -2.13
N GLN A 121 -10.74 -6.78 -1.39
CA GLN A 121 -11.99 -7.37 -0.91
C GLN A 121 -12.24 -7.05 0.55
N HIS A 122 -11.52 -6.07 1.08
CA HIS A 122 -11.64 -5.60 2.47
C HIS A 122 -11.27 -6.68 3.49
N ARG A 123 -10.35 -7.56 3.11
CA ARG A 123 -9.83 -8.58 4.02
C ARG A 123 -8.40 -8.26 4.42
N SER A 124 -8.05 -8.59 5.64
CA SER A 124 -6.72 -8.35 6.17
C SER A 124 -5.68 -9.27 5.56
N PHE A 125 -4.44 -8.79 5.49
CA PHE A 125 -3.32 -9.61 5.03
C PHE A 125 -2.07 -9.23 5.83
N THR A 126 -1.54 -10.20 6.61
CA THR A 126 -0.30 -10.02 7.35
C THR A 126 0.50 -11.31 7.22
N ALA A 127 1.38 -11.35 6.24
CA ALA A 127 2.01 -12.59 5.82
C ALA A 127 3.03 -13.16 6.79
N PHE A 128 3.59 -12.35 7.66
CA PHE A 128 4.67 -12.80 8.51
C PHE A 128 4.24 -13.57 9.72
N HIS A 129 2.97 -13.62 10.01
CA HIS A 129 2.50 -14.24 11.23
C HIS A 129 2.61 -15.75 11.23
N HIS A 130 2.81 -16.31 10.10
CA HIS A 130 2.77 -17.74 10.04
C HIS A 130 4.03 -18.39 10.52
N LYS A 131 4.82 -17.82 10.95
CA LYS A 131 5.89 -18.42 11.45
C LYS A 131 5.95 -19.65 11.61
#